data_d66d1cff4147248928307379a6f74baf
#
_entry.id   d66d1cff4147248928307379a6f74baf
#
_cell.length_a   1.000
_cell.length_b   1.000
_cell.length_c   1.000
_cell.angle_alpha   90.00
_cell.angle_beta   90.00
_cell.angle_gamma   90.00
#
_symmetry.space_group_name_H-M   'P 1'
#
loop_
_entity.id
_entity.type
_entity.pdbx_description
1 polymer ?
#
loop_
_entity_poly.entity_id
_entity_poly.type
_entity_poly.pdbx_seq_one_letter_code
_entity_poly.pdbx_strand_id
1 'polypeptide(L)'
;SKVSWVDFTTDSMFTAQMQKWGTLMSSVDSNTYLYFWNWHPTINGSKNLKAFHAAEVPYVFGQFDMFNMDVSSDDNIFSELMMTIWTNFAKYGDPSIKGQLDWPEFNSSSEFYVVLDSEVEIKKSLRKEKLTLINEAYDRSRPLYGN
;
A
#
# COMPACT_ATOMS: atom_id res chain seq x y z
N SER A 1 15.31 9.55 16.36
CA SER A 1 15.31 9.47 14.89
C SER A 1 14.57 10.68 14.34
N LYS A 2 15.20 11.43 13.45
CA LYS A 2 14.50 12.49 12.73
C LYS A 2 13.49 11.83 11.81
N VAL A 3 12.21 11.90 12.15
CA VAL A 3 11.13 11.61 11.20
C VAL A 3 11.34 12.57 10.03
N SER A 4 11.51 12.05 8.82
CA SER A 4 11.65 12.92 7.66
C SER A 4 10.32 13.63 7.44
N TRP A 5 10.35 14.85 6.93
CA TRP A 5 9.13 15.58 6.58
C TRP A 5 8.30 14.81 5.53
N VAL A 6 8.98 14.09 4.65
CA VAL A 6 8.37 13.20 3.65
C VAL A 6 7.60 12.07 4.33
N ASP A 7 8.19 11.40 5.33
CA ASP A 7 7.51 10.32 6.06
C ASP A 7 6.27 10.82 6.81
N PHE A 8 6.38 12.01 7.41
CA PHE A 8 5.23 12.62 8.10
C PHE A 8 4.11 12.96 7.11
N THR A 9 4.44 13.56 5.97
CA THR A 9 3.46 13.91 4.93
C THR A 9 2.81 12.66 4.36
N THR A 10 3.59 11.62 4.04
CA THR A 10 3.07 10.34 3.56
C THR A 10 2.11 9.71 4.56
N ASP A 11 2.50 9.65 5.83
CA ASP A 11 1.67 9.02 6.84
C ASP A 11 0.39 9.81 7.14
N SER A 12 0.45 11.14 7.15
CA SER A 12 -0.72 11.98 7.42
C SER A 12 -1.68 12.05 6.23
N MET A 13 -1.17 12.21 5.01
CA MET A 13 -2.03 12.42 3.83
C MET A 13 -2.56 11.12 3.23
N PHE A 14 -1.80 10.02 3.33
CA PHE A 14 -2.14 8.75 2.66
C PHE A 14 -2.32 7.60 3.65
N THR A 15 -1.29 7.23 4.41
CA THR A 15 -1.30 5.98 5.17
C THR A 15 -2.39 5.95 6.23
N ALA A 16 -2.56 7.03 7.01
CA ALA A 16 -3.60 7.13 8.04
C ALA A 16 -5.00 7.08 7.44
N GLN A 17 -5.21 7.77 6.31
CA GLN A 17 -6.52 7.80 5.63
C GLN A 17 -6.88 6.43 5.06
N MET A 18 -5.91 5.75 4.44
CA MET A 18 -6.12 4.41 3.89
C MET A 18 -6.39 3.38 4.99
N GLN A 19 -5.67 3.44 6.12
CA GLN A 19 -5.95 2.58 7.26
C GLN A 19 -7.35 2.82 7.83
N LYS A 20 -7.75 4.09 7.99
CA LYS A 20 -9.08 4.45 8.46
C LYS A 20 -10.16 3.96 7.49
N TRP A 21 -9.95 4.12 6.19
CA TRP A 21 -10.86 3.59 5.17
C TRP A 21 -10.94 2.07 5.24
N GLY A 22 -9.82 1.35 5.31
CA GLY A 22 -9.78 -0.10 5.49
C GLY A 22 -10.57 -0.55 6.74
N THR A 23 -10.41 0.16 7.86
CA THR A 23 -11.16 -0.11 9.10
C THR A 23 -12.67 0.07 8.90
N LEU A 24 -13.11 1.11 8.20
CA LEU A 24 -14.52 1.33 7.90
C LEU A 24 -15.06 0.26 6.93
N MET A 25 -14.29 -0.07 5.90
CA MET A 25 -14.68 -1.11 4.94
C MET A 25 -14.76 -2.49 5.59
N SER A 26 -13.88 -2.83 6.53
CA SER A 26 -13.94 -4.10 7.26
C SER A 26 -15.14 -4.23 8.20
N SER A 27 -15.90 -3.16 8.42
CA SER A 27 -17.15 -3.19 9.21
C SER A 27 -18.39 -3.43 8.34
N VAL A 28 -18.25 -3.44 7.02
CA VAL A 28 -19.32 -3.81 6.09
C VAL A 28 -19.08 -5.22 5.56
N ASP A 29 -20.08 -5.84 4.97
CA ASP A 29 -20.00 -7.20 4.44
C ASP A 29 -19.23 -7.22 3.10
N SER A 30 -17.94 -6.95 3.19
CA SER A 30 -17.03 -7.02 2.03
C SER A 30 -15.59 -7.32 2.47
N ASN A 31 -14.91 -8.17 1.71
CA ASN A 31 -13.51 -8.50 1.95
C ASN A 31 -12.64 -7.26 1.73
N THR A 32 -11.78 -6.98 2.66
CA THR A 32 -10.86 -5.84 2.62
C THR A 32 -9.44 -6.34 2.74
N TYR A 33 -8.55 -5.88 1.87
CA TYR A 33 -7.15 -6.24 1.86
C TYR A 33 -6.30 -4.99 1.85
N LEU A 34 -5.28 -4.95 2.71
CA LEU A 34 -4.33 -3.84 2.77
C LEU A 34 -2.97 -4.26 2.30
N TYR A 35 -2.31 -3.37 1.56
CA TYR A 35 -0.90 -3.52 1.20
C TYR A 35 -0.12 -2.25 1.53
N PHE A 36 1.19 -2.43 1.65
CA PHE A 36 2.17 -1.37 1.73
C PHE A 36 3.18 -1.56 0.60
N TRP A 37 3.15 -0.65 -0.37
CA TRP A 37 4.10 -0.64 -1.48
C TRP A 37 5.46 -0.16 -1.00
N ASN A 38 6.50 -0.97 -1.22
CA ASN A 38 7.87 -0.64 -0.84
C ASN A 38 8.90 -0.96 -1.94
N TRP A 39 8.46 -1.42 -3.12
CA TRP A 39 9.33 -1.58 -4.28
C TRP A 39 9.87 -0.24 -4.77
N HIS A 40 11.14 -0.22 -5.16
CA HIS A 40 11.84 0.99 -5.58
C HIS A 40 12.16 0.94 -7.07
N PRO A 41 11.31 1.46 -7.96
CA PRO A 41 11.58 1.47 -9.39
C PRO A 41 12.79 2.33 -9.73
N THR A 42 13.57 1.92 -10.73
CA THR A 42 14.66 2.72 -11.29
C THR A 42 14.11 3.61 -12.39
N ILE A 43 14.17 4.93 -12.19
CA ILE A 43 13.72 5.92 -13.17
C ILE A 43 14.91 6.65 -13.78
N ASN A 44 15.00 6.62 -15.11
CA ASN A 44 16.07 7.28 -15.84
C ASN A 44 16.14 8.78 -15.54
N GLY A 45 17.34 9.25 -15.19
CA GLY A 45 17.58 10.65 -14.85
C GLY A 45 17.12 11.09 -13.46
N SER A 46 16.51 10.19 -12.68
CA SER A 46 16.03 10.48 -11.33
C SER A 46 16.70 9.57 -10.30
N LYS A 47 17.34 10.16 -9.30
CA LYS A 47 17.98 9.40 -8.22
C LYS A 47 17.11 9.38 -7.00
N ASN A 48 16.90 8.18 -6.41
CA ASN A 48 16.35 7.99 -5.07
C ASN A 48 14.89 8.44 -4.88
N LEU A 49 14.00 8.25 -5.85
CA LEU A 49 12.56 8.49 -5.67
C LEU A 49 11.91 7.48 -4.72
N LYS A 50 12.56 6.31 -4.53
CA LYS A 50 12.04 5.22 -3.69
C LYS A 50 10.64 4.79 -4.13
N ALA A 51 9.84 4.33 -3.17
CA ALA A 51 8.43 3.99 -3.36
C ALA A 51 7.57 5.27 -3.37
N PHE A 52 7.53 5.99 -4.49
CA PHE A 52 6.77 7.23 -4.62
C PHE A 52 5.29 6.95 -4.99
N HIS A 53 4.43 7.95 -4.83
CA HIS A 53 3.01 7.84 -5.16
C HIS A 53 2.77 7.46 -6.62
N ALA A 54 1.91 6.47 -6.85
CA ALA A 54 1.58 5.87 -8.15
C ALA A 54 2.72 5.04 -8.80
N ALA A 55 3.82 4.76 -8.07
CA ALA A 55 4.91 3.93 -8.59
C ALA A 55 4.49 2.48 -8.88
N GLU A 56 3.43 1.99 -8.24
CA GLU A 56 2.86 0.66 -8.44
C GLU A 56 2.08 0.51 -9.75
N VAL A 57 1.57 1.61 -10.30
CA VAL A 57 0.68 1.57 -11.48
C VAL A 57 1.30 0.90 -12.69
N PRO A 58 2.55 1.20 -13.10
CA PRO A 58 3.21 0.49 -14.19
C PRO A 58 3.27 -1.02 -14.01
N TYR A 59 3.47 -1.48 -12.78
CA TYR A 59 3.58 -2.91 -12.44
C TYR A 59 2.23 -3.62 -12.50
N VAL A 60 1.16 -2.96 -12.04
CA VAL A 60 -0.20 -3.49 -12.08
C VAL A 60 -0.68 -3.70 -13.52
N PHE A 61 -0.26 -2.83 -14.45
CA PHE A 61 -0.67 -2.88 -15.84
C PHE A 61 0.39 -3.43 -16.81
N GLY A 62 1.60 -3.72 -16.33
CA GLY A 62 2.73 -4.15 -17.18
C GLY A 62 3.13 -3.08 -18.20
N GLN A 63 2.98 -1.78 -17.87
CA GLN A 63 3.20 -0.65 -18.76
C GLN A 63 4.23 0.32 -18.17
N PHE A 64 5.50 0.12 -18.51
CA PHE A 64 6.62 0.84 -17.91
C PHE A 64 6.99 2.17 -18.61
N ASP A 65 6.48 2.41 -19.80
CA ASP A 65 6.80 3.62 -20.59
C ASP A 65 6.31 4.92 -19.92
N MET A 66 5.33 4.80 -19.02
CA MET A 66 4.69 5.93 -18.34
C MET A 66 5.69 6.82 -17.58
N PHE A 67 6.74 6.24 -16.98
CA PHE A 67 7.70 6.95 -16.12
C PHE A 67 9.13 6.92 -16.64
N ASN A 68 9.37 6.57 -17.90
CA ASN A 68 10.73 6.42 -18.44
C ASN A 68 11.62 5.54 -17.54
N MET A 69 11.10 4.36 -17.18
CA MET A 69 11.76 3.44 -16.28
C MET A 69 12.91 2.70 -16.96
N ASP A 70 13.98 2.46 -16.20
CA ASP A 70 15.02 1.49 -16.56
C ASP A 70 14.59 0.12 -16.01
N VAL A 71 13.90 -0.65 -16.84
CA VAL A 71 13.21 -1.88 -16.45
C VAL A 71 14.19 -3.04 -16.39
N SER A 72 14.39 -3.58 -15.19
CA SER A 72 15.19 -4.77 -14.94
C SER A 72 14.39 -6.08 -15.13
N SER A 73 15.09 -7.21 -15.06
CA SER A 73 14.43 -8.52 -14.98
C SER A 73 13.56 -8.65 -13.72
N ASP A 74 14.00 -8.09 -12.61
CA ASP A 74 13.28 -8.14 -11.34
C ASP A 74 11.99 -7.31 -11.39
N ASP A 75 12.02 -6.16 -12.09
CA ASP A 75 10.81 -5.35 -12.33
C ASP A 75 9.77 -6.14 -13.14
N ASN A 76 10.20 -6.90 -14.16
CA ASN A 76 9.29 -7.74 -14.94
C ASN A 76 8.68 -8.86 -14.09
N ILE A 77 9.49 -9.59 -13.31
CA ILE A 77 9.03 -10.64 -12.39
C ILE A 77 8.04 -10.07 -11.38
N PHE A 78 8.38 -8.92 -10.79
CA PHE A 78 7.52 -8.27 -9.82
C PHE A 78 6.20 -7.77 -10.45
N SER A 79 6.26 -7.29 -11.69
CA SER A 79 5.05 -6.90 -12.44
C SER A 79 4.12 -8.10 -12.72
N GLU A 80 4.65 -9.26 -13.07
CA GLU A 80 3.85 -10.48 -13.24
C GLU A 80 3.14 -10.88 -11.94
N LEU A 81 3.82 -10.76 -10.80
CA LEU A 81 3.24 -10.96 -9.48
C LEU A 81 2.10 -9.97 -9.22
N MET A 82 2.33 -8.68 -9.48
CA MET A 82 1.35 -7.61 -9.28
C MET A 82 0.11 -7.81 -10.16
N MET A 83 0.29 -8.11 -11.45
CA MET A 83 -0.82 -8.41 -12.36
C MET A 83 -1.63 -9.62 -11.89
N THR A 84 -0.96 -10.64 -11.37
CA THR A 84 -1.63 -11.84 -10.84
C THR A 84 -2.48 -11.51 -9.62
N ILE A 85 -1.94 -10.77 -8.65
CA ILE A 85 -2.64 -10.31 -7.44
C ILE A 85 -3.89 -9.52 -7.81
N TRP A 86 -3.75 -8.48 -8.64
CA TRP A 86 -4.88 -7.63 -9.04
C TRP A 86 -5.93 -8.38 -9.86
N THR A 87 -5.48 -9.27 -10.74
CA THR A 87 -6.38 -10.11 -11.55
C THR A 87 -7.16 -11.10 -10.71
N ASN A 88 -6.52 -11.73 -9.70
CA ASN A 88 -7.19 -12.62 -8.77
C ASN A 88 -8.24 -11.86 -7.96
N PHE A 89 -7.87 -10.71 -7.41
CA PHE A 89 -8.84 -9.88 -6.68
C PHE A 89 -10.02 -9.48 -7.56
N ALA A 90 -9.78 -9.04 -8.78
CA ALA A 90 -10.84 -8.64 -9.71
C ALA A 90 -11.79 -9.79 -10.10
N LYS A 91 -11.28 -11.03 -10.18
CA LYS A 91 -12.06 -12.21 -10.57
C LYS A 91 -12.76 -12.89 -9.40
N TYR A 92 -12.10 -12.94 -8.26
CA TYR A 92 -12.50 -13.81 -7.15
C TYR A 92 -12.78 -13.04 -5.86
N GLY A 93 -12.48 -11.74 -5.78
CA GLY A 93 -12.53 -10.95 -4.55
C GLY A 93 -11.45 -11.31 -3.54
N ASP A 94 -10.43 -12.08 -3.95
CA ASP A 94 -9.33 -12.57 -3.13
C ASP A 94 -8.01 -12.39 -3.90
N PRO A 95 -7.03 -11.61 -3.38
CA PRO A 95 -5.75 -11.37 -4.04
C PRO A 95 -4.75 -12.52 -3.89
N SER A 96 -5.07 -13.56 -3.12
CA SER A 96 -4.18 -14.68 -2.83
C SER A 96 -3.72 -15.42 -4.09
N ILE A 97 -2.51 -15.98 -4.03
CA ILE A 97 -1.94 -16.83 -5.09
C ILE A 97 -1.72 -18.21 -4.50
N LYS A 98 -2.48 -19.17 -4.99
CA LYS A 98 -2.47 -20.55 -4.47
C LYS A 98 -1.05 -21.13 -4.39
N GLY A 99 -0.65 -21.52 -3.17
CA GLY A 99 0.65 -22.12 -2.90
C GLY A 99 1.83 -21.15 -2.86
N GLN A 100 1.60 -19.85 -3.05
CA GLN A 100 2.62 -18.82 -3.04
C GLN A 100 2.35 -17.69 -2.06
N LEU A 101 1.13 -17.15 -2.02
CA LEU A 101 0.73 -16.04 -1.15
C LEU A 101 -0.68 -16.28 -0.63
N ASP A 102 -0.79 -16.54 0.67
CA ASP A 102 -2.08 -16.58 1.37
C ASP A 102 -2.31 -15.20 2.01
N TRP A 103 -3.03 -14.34 1.29
CA TRP A 103 -3.20 -12.94 1.68
C TRP A 103 -4.36 -12.82 2.69
N PRO A 104 -4.08 -12.51 3.95
CA PRO A 104 -5.14 -12.44 4.96
C PRO A 104 -5.99 -11.19 4.79
N GLU A 105 -7.28 -11.35 5.04
CA GLU A 105 -8.19 -10.21 5.11
C GLU A 105 -7.79 -9.25 6.23
N PHE A 106 -7.91 -7.96 5.93
CA PHE A 106 -7.78 -6.92 6.94
C PHE A 106 -9.06 -6.81 7.76
N ASN A 107 -8.90 -6.77 9.06
CA ASN A 107 -9.94 -6.31 9.98
C ASN A 107 -9.31 -5.55 11.14
N SER A 108 -10.11 -4.78 11.87
CA SER A 108 -9.65 -3.90 12.95
C SER A 108 -9.01 -4.65 14.13
N SER A 109 -9.21 -5.96 14.27
CA SER A 109 -8.62 -6.76 15.34
C SER A 109 -7.30 -7.40 14.95
N SER A 110 -7.13 -7.82 13.70
CA SER A 110 -5.91 -8.48 13.21
C SER A 110 -4.92 -7.51 12.58
N GLU A 111 -5.42 -6.43 11.96
CA GLU A 111 -4.65 -5.37 11.30
C GLU A 111 -3.56 -5.90 10.34
N PHE A 112 -3.84 -7.01 9.64
CA PHE A 112 -2.92 -7.56 8.66
C PHE A 112 -2.75 -6.65 7.45
N TYR A 113 -1.55 -6.59 6.92
CA TYR A 113 -1.23 -6.00 5.63
C TYR A 113 -0.08 -6.75 4.96
N VAL A 114 0.00 -6.68 3.65
CA VAL A 114 1.09 -7.27 2.87
C VAL A 114 2.06 -6.17 2.43
N VAL A 115 3.35 -6.40 2.66
CA VAL A 115 4.41 -5.55 2.10
C VAL A 115 4.75 -6.08 0.71
N LEU A 116 4.60 -5.24 -0.29
CA LEU A 116 4.94 -5.51 -1.68
C LEU A 116 6.32 -4.92 -1.98
N ASP A 117 7.31 -5.80 -1.95
CA ASP A 117 8.74 -5.52 -2.13
C ASP A 117 9.42 -6.72 -2.83
N SER A 118 10.74 -6.74 -2.92
CA SER A 118 11.53 -7.87 -3.43
C SER A 118 11.20 -9.20 -2.75
N GLU A 119 10.85 -9.15 -1.48
CA GLU A 119 10.23 -10.24 -0.73
C GLU A 119 8.85 -9.78 -0.28
N VAL A 120 7.83 -10.58 -0.58
CA VAL A 120 6.46 -10.31 -0.14
C VAL A 120 6.28 -10.81 1.28
N GLU A 121 5.93 -9.93 2.19
CA GLU A 121 5.81 -10.24 3.61
C GLU A 121 4.42 -9.89 4.15
N ILE A 122 3.86 -10.75 4.98
CA ILE A 122 2.63 -10.47 5.73
C ILE A 122 3.02 -9.89 7.09
N LYS A 123 2.53 -8.70 7.38
CA LYS A 123 2.79 -7.96 8.62
C LYS A 123 1.51 -7.53 9.32
N LYS A 124 1.65 -6.99 10.52
CA LYS A 124 0.53 -6.47 11.33
C LYS A 124 0.79 -5.06 11.79
N SER A 125 -0.28 -4.32 12.00
CA SER A 125 -0.27 -3.05 12.72
C SER A 125 0.72 -2.03 12.14
N LEU A 126 0.55 -1.71 10.83
CA LEU A 126 1.40 -0.75 10.11
C LEU A 126 1.54 0.56 10.90
N ARG A 127 2.75 0.85 11.42
CA ARG A 127 3.09 2.10 12.12
C ARG A 127 2.07 2.54 13.18
N LYS A 128 1.47 1.58 13.89
CA LYS A 128 0.27 1.75 14.73
C LYS A 128 0.31 3.00 15.63
N GLU A 129 1.34 3.16 16.44
CA GLU A 129 1.43 4.29 17.37
C GLU A 129 1.38 5.64 16.65
N LYS A 130 2.13 5.76 15.56
CA LYS A 130 2.21 6.99 14.78
C LYS A 130 0.89 7.32 14.09
N LEU A 131 0.25 6.31 13.48
CA LEU A 131 -1.03 6.50 12.78
C LEU A 131 -2.17 6.78 13.77
N THR A 132 -2.13 6.20 14.97
CA THR A 132 -3.08 6.52 16.04
C THR A 132 -3.01 8.00 16.40
N LEU A 133 -1.80 8.54 16.64
CA LEU A 133 -1.62 9.95 16.95
C LEU A 133 -2.12 10.89 15.84
N ILE A 134 -1.85 10.52 14.59
CA ILE A 134 -2.32 11.28 13.42
C ILE A 134 -3.86 11.27 13.36
N ASN A 135 -4.48 10.11 13.52
CA ASN A 135 -5.94 9.98 13.48
C ASN A 135 -6.60 10.75 14.63
N GLU A 136 -6.05 10.70 15.84
CA GLU A 136 -6.53 11.51 16.97
C GLU A 136 -6.45 13.02 16.69
N ALA A 137 -5.37 13.47 16.04
CA ALA A 137 -5.24 14.88 15.67
C ALA A 137 -6.31 15.28 14.65
N TYR A 138 -6.58 14.44 13.66
CA TYR A 138 -7.65 14.67 12.70
C TYR A 138 -9.04 14.67 13.34
N ASP A 139 -9.32 13.75 14.24
CA ASP A 139 -10.62 13.66 14.89
C ASP A 139 -10.87 14.87 15.81
N ARG A 140 -9.83 15.45 16.43
CA ARG A 140 -9.91 16.71 17.18
C ARG A 140 -10.15 17.94 16.29
N SER A 141 -9.62 17.94 15.07
CA SER A 141 -9.76 19.06 14.12
C SER A 141 -11.10 19.07 13.37
N ARG A 142 -11.80 17.92 13.28
CA ARG A 142 -13.07 17.77 12.53
C ARG A 142 -14.16 18.77 12.95
N PRO A 143 -14.40 19.06 14.25
CA PRO A 143 -15.42 20.02 14.65
C PRO A 143 -15.16 21.44 14.14
N LEU A 144 -13.91 21.74 13.71
CA LEU A 144 -13.54 23.05 13.18
C LEU A 144 -13.95 23.26 11.71
N TYR A 145 -14.32 22.17 11.01
CA TYR A 145 -14.60 22.20 9.57
C TYR A 145 -15.99 21.67 9.17
N GLY A 146 -16.82 21.30 10.14
CA GLY A 146 -18.11 20.70 9.84
C GLY A 146 -19.18 20.98 10.87
N ASN A 147 -20.04 21.91 10.54
CA ASN A 147 -21.48 21.91 10.77
C ASN A 147 -22.12 22.35 9.50
#